data_0876442aa82996977e4c150e801067e9
#
_entry.id   0876442aa82996977e4c150e801067e9
#
_cell.length_a   1.000
_cell.length_b   1.000
_cell.length_c   1.000
_cell.angle_alpha   90.00
_cell.angle_beta   90.00
_cell.angle_gamma   90.00
#
_symmetry.space_group_name_H-M   'P 1'
#
loop_
_entity.id
_entity.type
_entity.pdbx_description
1 polymer ?
#
loop_
_entity_poly.entity_id
_entity_poly.type
_entity_poly.pdbx_seq_one_letter_code
_entity_poly.pdbx_strand_id
1 'polypeptide(L)'
;VCVVITPLIALMKDQVDHLRQKGIQAAAIYSGMSRREIITTLENCVFGGVKLLYVSPERLFSDIFKAKLRHIKVSFITVDEAHCISQWGYDFRPSYLAIAEVRKLKPDVAVLALTATATPKVVDDIQERLNFRQKNVFRMSFERSNLAYIVRETMDKHTELIHILNAVAGSAIVYVRSRKHASDIASHISSANISATFYHAGLEPAVKSQRQNSWQQNEVRVMVATNAFGMGIDKPDVRLVVHMDCPDSIEAYFQEAGRAGRDGKKAYAVLLWNNSDRRKLNKRVAETFPEKEYIKEVYEDLAYYYQIGVASGAGYSFVFEIDKFCRTFKHFPVQTHSALQILERAGYIHYEMDPEARARVMFKLGRNDLYRLD
;
A
#
# COMPACT_ATOMS: atom_id res chain seq x y z
N VAL A 1 -7.07 -6.68 26.16
CA VAL A 1 -7.32 -6.31 24.76
C VAL A 1 -6.05 -6.45 23.96
N CYS A 2 -6.09 -7.12 22.80
CA CYS A 2 -5.05 -7.01 21.79
C CYS A 2 -5.38 -5.81 20.87
N VAL A 3 -4.44 -4.90 20.69
CA VAL A 3 -4.57 -3.79 19.73
C VAL A 3 -3.85 -4.17 18.44
N VAL A 4 -4.60 -4.27 17.34
CA VAL A 4 -4.08 -4.63 16.03
C VAL A 4 -4.06 -3.38 15.14
N ILE A 5 -2.87 -2.93 14.77
CA ILE A 5 -2.68 -1.79 13.88
C ILE A 5 -2.50 -2.32 12.46
N THR A 6 -3.39 -1.96 11.54
CA THR A 6 -3.38 -2.41 10.15
C THR A 6 -3.81 -1.28 9.21
N PRO A 7 -3.23 -1.19 7.99
CA PRO A 7 -3.40 -0.02 7.14
C PRO A 7 -4.70 -0.02 6.32
N LEU A 8 -5.42 -1.14 6.27
CA LEU A 8 -6.51 -1.34 5.34
C LEU A 8 -7.86 -1.51 6.03
N ILE A 9 -8.75 -0.53 5.82
CA ILE A 9 -10.09 -0.53 6.40
C ILE A 9 -10.91 -1.73 5.93
N ALA A 10 -10.84 -2.11 4.66
CA ALA A 10 -11.58 -3.25 4.13
C ALA A 10 -11.16 -4.56 4.82
N LEU A 11 -9.85 -4.85 4.87
CA LEU A 11 -9.30 -6.02 5.57
C LEU A 11 -9.69 -6.03 7.05
N MET A 12 -9.61 -4.89 7.70
CA MET A 12 -9.98 -4.72 9.10
C MET A 12 -11.44 -5.12 9.34
N LYS A 13 -12.36 -4.68 8.48
CA LYS A 13 -13.78 -5.04 8.55
C LYS A 13 -13.98 -6.54 8.37
N ASP A 14 -13.42 -7.11 7.33
CA ASP A 14 -13.53 -8.54 7.02
C ASP A 14 -12.98 -9.40 8.16
N GLN A 15 -11.84 -9.03 8.74
CA GLN A 15 -11.27 -9.75 9.89
C GLN A 15 -12.12 -9.64 11.14
N VAL A 16 -12.67 -8.45 11.44
CA VAL A 16 -13.57 -8.25 12.57
C VAL A 16 -14.85 -9.07 12.42
N ASP A 17 -15.43 -9.07 11.22
CA ASP A 17 -16.67 -9.83 10.96
C ASP A 17 -16.43 -11.34 11.05
N HIS A 18 -15.30 -11.83 10.52
CA HIS A 18 -14.93 -13.23 10.64
C HIS A 18 -14.66 -13.67 12.09
N LEU A 19 -14.01 -12.82 12.88
CA LEU A 19 -13.79 -13.08 14.32
C LEU A 19 -15.11 -13.12 15.09
N ARG A 20 -16.03 -12.20 14.80
CA ARG A 20 -17.38 -12.17 15.42
C ARG A 20 -18.20 -13.41 15.09
N GLN A 21 -18.14 -13.88 13.84
CA GLN A 21 -18.77 -15.15 13.43
C GLN A 21 -18.25 -16.36 14.23
N LYS A 22 -16.97 -16.30 14.65
CA LYS A 22 -16.36 -17.31 15.54
C LYS A 22 -16.64 -17.06 17.03
N GLY A 23 -17.50 -16.12 17.39
CA GLY A 23 -17.82 -15.78 18.78
C GLY A 23 -16.74 -14.94 19.49
N ILE A 24 -15.74 -14.43 18.78
CA ILE A 24 -14.69 -13.60 19.35
C ILE A 24 -15.10 -12.14 19.29
N GLN A 25 -15.10 -11.46 20.43
CA GLN A 25 -15.44 -10.05 20.55
C GLN A 25 -14.34 -9.16 19.94
N ALA A 26 -14.53 -8.76 18.69
CA ALA A 26 -13.64 -7.88 17.95
C ALA A 26 -14.34 -6.59 17.55
N ALA A 27 -13.60 -5.49 17.49
CA ALA A 27 -14.06 -4.18 17.06
C ALA A 27 -12.99 -3.48 16.20
N ALA A 28 -13.43 -2.49 15.43
CA ALA A 28 -12.54 -1.69 14.60
C ALA A 28 -12.77 -0.20 14.80
N ILE A 29 -11.68 0.60 14.69
CA ILE A 29 -11.70 2.06 14.65
C ILE A 29 -10.91 2.53 13.45
N TYR A 30 -11.57 3.22 12.52
CA TYR A 30 -10.97 3.67 11.26
C TYR A 30 -11.49 5.04 10.83
N SER A 31 -10.90 5.60 9.79
CA SER A 31 -11.32 6.87 9.20
C SER A 31 -12.71 6.75 8.57
N GLY A 32 -13.58 7.75 8.85
CA GLY A 32 -14.97 7.74 8.42
C GLY A 32 -16.00 7.34 9.53
N MET A 33 -15.53 6.80 10.65
CA MET A 33 -16.42 6.58 11.81
C MET A 33 -16.73 7.89 12.52
N SER A 34 -17.97 8.02 13.01
CA SER A 34 -18.38 9.14 13.83
C SER A 34 -17.67 9.16 15.20
N ARG A 35 -17.56 10.34 15.79
CA ARG A 35 -16.96 10.49 17.13
C ARG A 35 -17.65 9.64 18.18
N ARG A 36 -18.99 9.50 18.10
CA ARG A 36 -19.78 8.69 19.03
C ARG A 36 -19.45 7.21 18.93
N GLU A 37 -19.38 6.67 17.73
CA GLU A 37 -19.02 5.26 17.49
C GLU A 37 -17.62 4.96 18.02
N ILE A 38 -16.65 5.86 17.79
CA ILE A 38 -15.28 5.71 18.30
C ILE A 38 -15.26 5.66 19.83
N ILE A 39 -15.95 6.59 20.49
CA ILE A 39 -16.02 6.64 21.97
C ILE A 39 -16.65 5.38 22.52
N THR A 40 -17.81 4.96 21.98
CA THR A 40 -18.52 3.75 22.43
C THR A 40 -17.63 2.51 22.27
N THR A 41 -16.92 2.38 21.13
CA THR A 41 -16.01 1.26 20.89
C THR A 41 -14.87 1.24 21.89
N LEU A 42 -14.25 2.39 22.17
CA LEU A 42 -13.16 2.49 23.15
C LEU A 42 -13.63 2.23 24.58
N GLU A 43 -14.83 2.66 24.94
CA GLU A 43 -15.45 2.36 26.26
C GLU A 43 -15.69 0.87 26.42
N ASN A 44 -16.20 0.20 25.40
CA ASN A 44 -16.34 -1.25 25.39
C ASN A 44 -14.99 -1.97 25.58
N CYS A 45 -13.90 -1.39 25.07
CA CYS A 45 -12.55 -1.92 25.33
C CYS A 45 -12.12 -1.72 26.79
N VAL A 46 -12.44 -0.59 27.41
CA VAL A 46 -12.13 -0.30 28.83
C VAL A 46 -12.87 -1.27 29.75
N PHE A 47 -14.15 -1.51 29.49
CA PHE A 47 -15.01 -2.38 30.32
C PHE A 47 -14.90 -3.87 29.97
N GLY A 48 -13.99 -4.27 29.08
CA GLY A 48 -13.68 -5.67 28.80
C GLY A 48 -14.60 -6.36 27.79
N GLY A 49 -15.50 -5.61 27.13
CA GLY A 49 -16.39 -6.14 26.08
C GLY A 49 -15.69 -6.43 24.73
N VAL A 50 -14.41 -6.07 24.56
CA VAL A 50 -13.66 -6.29 23.33
C VAL A 50 -12.37 -7.03 23.65
N LYS A 51 -12.03 -8.06 22.86
CA LYS A 51 -10.77 -8.81 22.97
C LYS A 51 -9.71 -8.37 21.96
N LEU A 52 -10.15 -8.09 20.71
CA LEU A 52 -9.29 -7.57 19.65
C LEU A 52 -9.85 -6.23 19.15
N LEU A 53 -9.01 -5.20 19.21
CA LEU A 53 -9.31 -3.87 18.70
C LEU A 53 -8.41 -3.59 17.49
N TYR A 54 -9.02 -3.54 16.30
CA TYR A 54 -8.35 -3.12 15.07
C TYR A 54 -8.37 -1.60 14.96
N VAL A 55 -7.22 -1.00 14.61
CA VAL A 55 -7.09 0.47 14.54
C VAL A 55 -6.30 0.84 13.29
N SER A 56 -6.81 1.79 12.51
CA SER A 56 -6.04 2.37 11.42
C SER A 56 -4.95 3.30 11.96
N PRO A 57 -3.76 3.35 11.33
CA PRO A 57 -2.63 4.15 11.82
C PRO A 57 -2.95 5.63 12.03
N GLU A 58 -3.80 6.21 11.17
CA GLU A 58 -4.22 7.61 11.24
C GLU A 58 -4.99 7.93 12.54
N ARG A 59 -5.66 6.93 13.11
CA ARG A 59 -6.43 7.09 14.37
C ARG A 59 -5.55 7.13 15.62
N LEU A 60 -4.31 6.67 15.54
CA LEU A 60 -3.38 6.68 16.65
C LEU A 60 -3.00 8.12 17.10
N PHE A 61 -3.08 9.09 16.19
CA PHE A 61 -2.82 10.50 16.51
C PHE A 61 -3.96 11.16 17.32
N SER A 62 -5.16 10.58 17.31
CA SER A 62 -6.33 11.15 17.94
C SER A 62 -6.18 11.24 19.47
N ASP A 63 -6.43 12.41 20.05
CA ASP A 63 -6.38 12.63 21.49
C ASP A 63 -7.36 11.74 22.25
N ILE A 64 -8.55 11.50 21.67
CA ILE A 64 -9.57 10.61 22.23
C ILE A 64 -9.01 9.19 22.34
N PHE A 65 -8.37 8.69 21.28
CA PHE A 65 -7.75 7.37 21.27
C PHE A 65 -6.67 7.27 22.35
N LYS A 66 -5.74 8.22 22.37
CA LYS A 66 -4.62 8.26 23.35
C LYS A 66 -5.12 8.32 24.78
N ALA A 67 -6.13 9.16 25.06
CA ALA A 67 -6.73 9.28 26.40
C ALA A 67 -7.36 7.98 26.86
N LYS A 68 -8.19 7.35 26.03
CA LYS A 68 -8.86 6.09 26.38
C LYS A 68 -7.89 4.90 26.43
N LEU A 69 -6.87 4.86 25.58
CA LEU A 69 -5.86 3.80 25.57
C LEU A 69 -5.17 3.66 26.93
N ARG A 70 -4.95 4.76 27.66
CA ARG A 70 -4.36 4.73 29.01
C ARG A 70 -5.14 3.85 29.98
N HIS A 71 -6.46 3.80 29.84
CA HIS A 71 -7.37 3.05 30.70
C HIS A 71 -7.64 1.62 30.20
N ILE A 72 -7.35 1.34 28.93
CA ILE A 72 -7.54 -0.01 28.37
C ILE A 72 -6.44 -0.94 28.90
N LYS A 73 -6.82 -2.12 29.39
CA LYS A 73 -5.86 -3.19 29.74
C LYS A 73 -5.39 -3.88 28.44
N VAL A 74 -4.30 -3.34 27.87
CA VAL A 74 -3.71 -3.89 26.65
C VAL A 74 -2.79 -5.04 27.02
N SER A 75 -3.01 -6.22 26.40
CA SER A 75 -2.20 -7.42 26.61
C SER A 75 -0.98 -7.40 25.70
N PHE A 76 -1.16 -7.05 24.42
CA PHE A 76 -0.10 -6.85 23.44
C PHE A 76 -0.58 -5.97 22.27
N ILE A 77 0.36 -5.44 21.53
CA ILE A 77 0.14 -4.63 20.33
C ILE A 77 0.66 -5.42 19.14
N THR A 78 -0.19 -5.63 18.14
CA THR A 78 0.20 -6.22 16.87
C THR A 78 0.28 -5.12 15.81
N VAL A 79 1.38 -5.07 15.09
CA VAL A 79 1.60 -4.17 13.95
C VAL A 79 1.62 -5.03 12.70
N ASP A 80 0.54 -4.99 11.95
CA ASP A 80 0.40 -5.67 10.67
C ASP A 80 1.03 -4.82 9.57
N GLU A 81 1.52 -5.47 8.51
CA GLU A 81 2.28 -4.82 7.41
C GLU A 81 3.37 -3.87 7.96
N ALA A 82 4.13 -4.36 8.94
CA ALA A 82 5.09 -3.55 9.69
C ALA A 82 6.17 -2.90 8.81
N HIS A 83 6.42 -3.42 7.58
CA HIS A 83 7.31 -2.79 6.61
C HIS A 83 6.89 -1.35 6.24
N CYS A 84 5.59 -1.01 6.44
CA CYS A 84 5.09 0.35 6.19
C CYS A 84 5.71 1.42 7.11
N ILE A 85 6.35 1.05 8.24
CA ILE A 85 7.03 2.00 9.13
C ILE A 85 8.40 2.42 8.58
N SER A 86 8.97 1.65 7.67
CA SER A 86 10.31 1.83 7.15
C SER A 86 10.31 2.61 5.84
N GLN A 87 11.14 3.64 5.76
CA GLN A 87 11.40 4.37 4.50
C GLN A 87 12.12 3.49 3.46
N TRP A 88 12.75 2.40 3.90
CA TRP A 88 13.39 1.41 3.05
C TRP A 88 12.42 0.32 2.59
N GLY A 89 11.18 0.33 3.12
CA GLY A 89 10.12 -0.55 2.67
C GLY A 89 9.49 -0.05 1.35
N TYR A 90 8.91 -0.95 0.60
CA TYR A 90 8.29 -0.62 -0.70
C TYR A 90 6.97 0.17 -0.58
N ASP A 91 6.32 0.19 0.60
CA ASP A 91 5.06 0.90 0.89
C ASP A 91 5.19 1.69 2.19
N PHE A 92 6.08 2.68 2.22
CA PHE A 92 6.26 3.54 3.39
C PHE A 92 5.02 4.40 3.64
N ARG A 93 4.52 4.39 4.89
CA ARG A 93 3.38 5.18 5.34
C ARG A 93 3.74 6.01 6.56
N PRO A 94 3.80 7.35 6.43
CA PRO A 94 4.16 8.24 7.54
C PRO A 94 3.29 8.04 8.79
N SER A 95 2.01 7.66 8.63
CA SER A 95 1.09 7.40 9.74
C SER A 95 1.55 6.26 10.67
N TYR A 96 2.38 5.32 10.17
CA TYR A 96 2.97 4.25 11.01
C TYR A 96 3.97 4.78 12.05
N LEU A 97 4.54 5.96 11.85
CA LEU A 97 5.44 6.56 12.84
C LEU A 97 4.73 6.88 14.16
N ALA A 98 3.39 7.08 14.12
CA ALA A 98 2.59 7.27 15.33
C ALA A 98 2.58 6.04 16.28
N ILE A 99 2.94 4.87 15.79
CA ILE A 99 2.96 3.64 16.61
C ILE A 99 3.98 3.77 17.74
N ALA A 100 5.09 4.47 17.51
CA ALA A 100 6.08 4.75 18.54
C ALA A 100 5.49 5.55 19.72
N GLU A 101 4.57 6.49 19.45
CA GLU A 101 3.87 7.26 20.50
C GLU A 101 2.90 6.36 21.31
N VAL A 102 2.20 5.45 20.64
CA VAL A 102 1.33 4.47 21.31
C VAL A 102 2.16 3.58 22.26
N ARG A 103 3.35 3.18 21.82
CA ARG A 103 4.26 2.39 22.63
C ARG A 103 4.73 3.14 23.89
N LYS A 104 4.98 4.45 23.81
CA LYS A 104 5.31 5.28 24.98
C LYS A 104 4.17 5.31 26.01
N LEU A 105 2.92 5.23 25.57
CA LEU A 105 1.75 5.18 26.47
C LEU A 105 1.60 3.82 27.17
N LYS A 106 2.17 2.75 26.58
CA LYS A 106 2.10 1.36 27.06
C LYS A 106 3.48 0.71 27.00
N PRO A 107 4.49 1.19 27.76
CA PRO A 107 5.88 0.80 27.59
C PRO A 107 6.15 -0.67 27.93
N ASP A 108 5.35 -1.27 28.80
CA ASP A 108 5.55 -2.66 29.25
C ASP A 108 4.81 -3.69 28.39
N VAL A 109 3.98 -3.24 27.46
CA VAL A 109 3.23 -4.12 26.58
C VAL A 109 4.14 -4.69 25.49
N ALA A 110 4.05 -6.00 25.27
CA ALA A 110 4.76 -6.68 24.18
C ALA A 110 4.25 -6.20 22.81
N VAL A 111 5.15 -6.10 21.85
CA VAL A 111 4.83 -5.73 20.46
C VAL A 111 5.19 -6.88 19.54
N LEU A 112 4.23 -7.27 18.70
CA LEU A 112 4.40 -8.23 17.62
C LEU A 112 4.30 -7.48 16.28
N ALA A 113 5.40 -7.40 15.54
CA ALA A 113 5.44 -6.84 14.20
C ALA A 113 5.40 -7.95 13.15
N LEU A 114 4.45 -7.86 12.23
CA LEU A 114 4.21 -8.86 11.19
C LEU A 114 4.43 -8.24 9.81
N THR A 115 5.17 -8.92 8.96
CA THR A 115 5.34 -8.55 7.56
C THR A 115 5.73 -9.76 6.73
N ALA A 116 5.24 -9.83 5.50
CA ALA A 116 5.58 -10.88 4.55
C ALA A 116 6.79 -10.51 3.65
N THR A 117 7.22 -9.24 3.64
CA THR A 117 8.14 -8.71 2.64
C THR A 117 9.13 -7.72 3.26
N ALA A 118 10.01 -8.20 4.13
CA ALA A 118 11.01 -7.34 4.75
C ALA A 118 12.42 -7.82 4.45
N THR A 119 13.23 -6.94 3.85
CA THR A 119 14.67 -7.14 3.73
C THR A 119 15.35 -7.01 5.10
N PRO A 120 16.58 -7.50 5.30
CA PRO A 120 17.30 -7.35 6.57
C PRO A 120 17.35 -5.90 7.08
N LYS A 121 17.57 -4.94 6.18
CA LYS A 121 17.58 -3.50 6.51
C LYS A 121 16.22 -3.00 7.01
N VAL A 122 15.14 -3.45 6.38
CA VAL A 122 13.76 -3.12 6.80
C VAL A 122 13.46 -3.74 8.16
N VAL A 123 13.91 -4.96 8.43
CA VAL A 123 13.73 -5.64 9.73
C VAL A 123 14.41 -4.87 10.85
N ASP A 124 15.65 -4.40 10.63
CA ASP A 124 16.38 -3.60 11.62
C ASP A 124 15.67 -2.27 11.89
N ASP A 125 15.23 -1.57 10.83
CA ASP A 125 14.51 -0.29 10.93
C ASP A 125 13.15 -0.46 11.66
N ILE A 126 12.40 -1.54 11.41
CA ILE A 126 11.15 -1.86 12.14
C ILE A 126 11.42 -1.96 13.65
N GLN A 127 12.43 -2.73 14.05
CA GLN A 127 12.74 -2.93 15.46
C GLN A 127 13.19 -1.63 16.14
N GLU A 128 13.99 -0.81 15.45
CA GLU A 128 14.45 0.47 15.93
C GLU A 128 13.28 1.45 16.11
N ARG A 129 12.44 1.64 15.08
CA ARG A 129 11.31 2.57 15.11
C ARG A 129 10.20 2.16 16.08
N LEU A 130 10.02 0.86 16.28
CA LEU A 130 9.09 0.33 17.29
C LEU A 130 9.72 0.24 18.69
N ASN A 131 10.94 0.70 18.89
CA ASN A 131 11.67 0.67 20.17
C ASN A 131 11.66 -0.73 20.81
N PHE A 132 12.06 -1.76 20.07
CA PHE A 132 12.17 -3.10 20.63
C PHE A 132 13.29 -3.14 21.69
N ARG A 133 12.99 -3.70 22.87
CA ARG A 133 13.95 -3.82 23.96
C ARG A 133 15.11 -4.76 23.62
N GLN A 134 14.83 -5.79 22.85
CA GLN A 134 15.78 -6.76 22.35
C GLN A 134 15.48 -7.07 20.90
N LYS A 135 16.51 -7.27 20.11
CA LYS A 135 16.36 -7.75 18.73
C LYS A 135 15.90 -9.20 18.77
N ASN A 136 14.67 -9.42 18.32
CA ASN A 136 14.09 -10.74 18.26
C ASN A 136 13.33 -10.90 16.93
N VAL A 137 13.80 -11.81 16.07
CA VAL A 137 13.26 -11.98 14.72
C VAL A 137 13.01 -13.46 14.46
N PHE A 138 11.77 -13.80 14.19
CA PHE A 138 11.37 -15.12 13.70
C PHE A 138 11.25 -15.06 12.18
N ARG A 139 12.03 -15.83 11.47
CA ARG A 139 12.01 -15.90 10.01
C ARG A 139 11.53 -17.26 9.56
N MET A 140 10.66 -17.27 8.58
CA MET A 140 10.29 -18.46 7.84
C MET A 140 10.80 -18.34 6.40
N SER A 141 11.01 -19.46 5.74
CA SER A 141 11.32 -19.49 4.32
C SER A 141 10.16 -18.87 3.51
N PHE A 142 10.51 -18.10 2.50
CA PHE A 142 9.55 -17.61 1.52
C PHE A 142 9.21 -18.67 0.46
N GLU A 143 9.90 -19.80 0.47
CA GLU A 143 9.69 -20.88 -0.47
C GLU A 143 8.31 -21.52 -0.25
N ARG A 144 7.59 -21.64 -1.35
CA ARG A 144 6.29 -22.30 -1.39
C ARG A 144 6.33 -23.41 -2.42
N SER A 145 6.49 -24.63 -1.93
CA SER A 145 6.62 -25.84 -2.76
C SER A 145 5.42 -26.08 -3.69
N ASN A 146 4.26 -25.53 -3.33
CA ASN A 146 3.03 -25.63 -4.12
C ASN A 146 2.84 -24.52 -5.16
N LEU A 147 3.71 -23.48 -5.19
CA LEU A 147 3.59 -22.32 -6.08
C LEU A 147 4.75 -22.29 -7.07
N ALA A 148 4.46 -22.44 -8.36
CA ALA A 148 5.45 -22.33 -9.42
C ALA A 148 5.50 -20.90 -9.96
N TYR A 149 6.69 -20.29 -9.93
CA TYR A 149 6.97 -18.99 -10.52
C TYR A 149 7.50 -19.20 -11.95
N ILE A 150 6.83 -18.60 -12.93
CA ILE A 150 7.14 -18.78 -14.34
C ILE A 150 7.26 -17.42 -15.01
N VAL A 151 8.36 -17.17 -15.69
CA VAL A 151 8.49 -16.04 -16.63
C VAL A 151 8.35 -16.57 -18.04
N ARG A 152 7.44 -16.00 -18.80
CA ARG A 152 7.14 -16.45 -20.17
C ARG A 152 7.33 -15.31 -21.16
N GLU A 153 8.33 -15.44 -22.02
CA GLU A 153 8.55 -14.47 -23.09
C GLU A 153 7.57 -14.72 -24.22
N THR A 154 6.89 -13.67 -24.65
CA THR A 154 5.90 -13.75 -25.75
C THR A 154 5.76 -12.40 -26.43
N MET A 155 5.60 -12.43 -27.76
CA MET A 155 5.30 -11.23 -28.55
C MET A 155 3.82 -10.84 -28.46
N ASP A 156 2.93 -11.81 -28.25
CA ASP A 156 1.49 -11.61 -28.09
C ASP A 156 1.01 -12.11 -26.72
N LYS A 157 0.98 -11.18 -25.77
CA LYS A 157 0.52 -11.46 -24.41
C LYS A 157 -0.98 -11.78 -24.31
N HIS A 158 -1.80 -11.28 -25.25
CA HIS A 158 -3.24 -11.51 -25.23
C HIS A 158 -3.56 -12.96 -25.58
N THR A 159 -3.02 -13.45 -26.67
CA THR A 159 -3.18 -14.86 -27.08
C THR A 159 -2.59 -15.80 -26.05
N GLU A 160 -1.41 -15.48 -25.51
CA GLU A 160 -0.75 -16.29 -24.49
C GLU A 160 -1.55 -16.33 -23.17
N LEU A 161 -2.17 -15.22 -22.75
CA LEU A 161 -3.06 -15.18 -21.60
C LEU A 161 -4.23 -16.15 -21.74
N ILE A 162 -4.92 -16.15 -22.89
CA ILE A 162 -6.04 -17.06 -23.15
C ILE A 162 -5.56 -18.51 -23.15
N HIS A 163 -4.41 -18.80 -23.75
CA HIS A 163 -3.80 -20.13 -23.72
C HIS A 163 -3.56 -20.62 -22.28
N ILE A 164 -2.95 -19.80 -21.43
CA ILE A 164 -2.67 -20.13 -20.03
C ILE A 164 -3.97 -20.32 -19.24
N LEU A 165 -4.97 -19.44 -19.44
CA LEU A 165 -6.27 -19.55 -18.76
C LEU A 165 -7.01 -20.84 -19.16
N ASN A 166 -6.86 -21.32 -20.38
CA ASN A 166 -7.44 -22.58 -20.82
C ASN A 166 -6.67 -23.80 -20.29
N ALA A 167 -5.35 -23.67 -20.11
CA ALA A 167 -4.51 -24.76 -19.60
C ALA A 167 -4.63 -24.96 -18.07
N VAL A 168 -4.92 -23.90 -17.30
CA VAL A 168 -5.01 -23.96 -15.85
C VAL A 168 -6.42 -23.67 -15.41
N ALA A 169 -7.16 -24.68 -15.00
CA ALA A 169 -8.52 -24.54 -14.48
C ALA A 169 -8.55 -23.89 -13.08
N GLY A 170 -9.71 -23.34 -12.69
CA GLY A 170 -9.94 -22.75 -11.37
C GLY A 170 -9.85 -21.22 -11.38
N SER A 171 -9.98 -20.63 -10.21
CA SER A 171 -10.01 -19.18 -10.01
C SER A 171 -8.65 -18.54 -10.35
N ALA A 172 -8.69 -17.39 -11.02
CA ALA A 172 -7.48 -16.69 -11.46
C ALA A 172 -7.55 -15.18 -11.16
N ILE A 173 -6.36 -14.59 -11.01
CA ILE A 173 -6.16 -13.13 -10.95
C ILE A 173 -5.22 -12.74 -12.09
N VAL A 174 -5.56 -11.67 -12.81
CA VAL A 174 -4.71 -11.09 -13.85
C VAL A 174 -4.36 -9.66 -13.47
N TYR A 175 -3.08 -9.39 -13.21
CA TYR A 175 -2.61 -8.07 -12.84
C TYR A 175 -2.22 -7.25 -14.07
N VAL A 176 -2.72 -6.03 -14.09
CA VAL A 176 -2.41 -4.98 -15.07
C VAL A 176 -2.16 -3.65 -14.36
N ARG A 177 -1.52 -2.69 -15.02
CA ARG A 177 -1.17 -1.41 -14.38
C ARG A 177 -2.21 -0.32 -14.50
N SER A 178 -3.03 -0.31 -15.52
CA SER A 178 -3.97 0.80 -15.75
C SER A 178 -5.43 0.36 -15.60
N ARG A 179 -6.27 1.30 -15.17
CA ARG A 179 -7.71 1.10 -15.02
C ARG A 179 -8.37 0.71 -16.34
N LYS A 180 -7.99 1.38 -17.44
CA LYS A 180 -8.48 1.10 -18.78
C LYS A 180 -8.06 -0.31 -19.21
N HIS A 181 -6.79 -0.66 -19.04
CA HIS A 181 -6.28 -1.98 -19.40
C HIS A 181 -6.97 -3.10 -18.62
N ALA A 182 -7.36 -2.86 -17.35
CA ALA A 182 -8.13 -3.84 -16.58
C ALA A 182 -9.49 -4.17 -17.23
N SER A 183 -10.20 -3.15 -17.68
CA SER A 183 -11.48 -3.33 -18.40
C SER A 183 -11.29 -4.01 -19.75
N ASP A 184 -10.29 -3.57 -20.55
CA ASP A 184 -10.03 -4.08 -21.88
C ASP A 184 -9.66 -5.58 -21.85
N ILE A 185 -8.77 -5.97 -20.92
CA ILE A 185 -8.37 -7.39 -20.75
C ILE A 185 -9.55 -8.23 -20.23
N ALA A 186 -10.37 -7.73 -19.32
CA ALA A 186 -11.54 -8.47 -18.86
C ALA A 186 -12.53 -8.73 -20.00
N SER A 187 -12.75 -7.74 -20.87
CA SER A 187 -13.58 -7.87 -22.06
C SER A 187 -12.98 -8.87 -23.05
N HIS A 188 -11.66 -8.83 -23.25
CA HIS A 188 -10.96 -9.78 -24.12
C HIS A 188 -11.08 -11.23 -23.62
N ILE A 189 -10.90 -11.46 -22.32
CA ILE A 189 -11.08 -12.79 -21.71
C ILE A 189 -12.54 -13.26 -21.86
N SER A 190 -13.50 -12.37 -21.64
CA SER A 190 -14.92 -12.70 -21.79
C SER A 190 -15.30 -13.06 -23.23
N SER A 191 -14.70 -12.40 -24.23
CA SER A 191 -14.90 -12.74 -25.66
C SER A 191 -14.36 -14.13 -26.03
N ALA A 192 -13.45 -14.67 -25.23
CA ALA A 192 -12.95 -16.04 -25.34
C ALA A 192 -13.79 -17.08 -24.54
N ASN A 193 -15.01 -16.73 -24.13
CA ASN A 193 -15.92 -17.57 -23.33
C ASN A 193 -15.40 -17.95 -21.95
N ILE A 194 -14.53 -17.12 -21.35
CA ILE A 194 -14.05 -17.27 -19.98
C ILE A 194 -14.68 -16.17 -19.14
N SER A 195 -15.43 -16.52 -18.07
CA SER A 195 -16.06 -15.52 -17.21
C SER A 195 -15.01 -14.64 -16.51
N ALA A 196 -15.07 -13.33 -16.74
CA ALA A 196 -14.12 -12.36 -16.20
C ALA A 196 -14.81 -11.08 -15.74
N THR A 197 -14.24 -10.45 -14.72
CA THR A 197 -14.59 -9.11 -14.28
C THR A 197 -13.32 -8.31 -13.98
N PHE A 198 -13.44 -7.01 -13.70
CA PHE A 198 -12.28 -6.18 -13.40
C PHE A 198 -12.44 -5.37 -12.12
N TYR A 199 -11.29 -5.00 -11.50
CA TYR A 199 -11.24 -4.26 -10.26
C TYR A 199 -10.13 -3.20 -10.28
N HIS A 200 -10.45 -1.97 -9.88
CA HIS A 200 -9.49 -0.89 -9.69
C HIS A 200 -9.99 0.15 -8.68
N ALA A 201 -9.09 0.98 -8.17
CA ALA A 201 -9.40 1.98 -7.13
C ALA A 201 -10.52 2.97 -7.52
N GLY A 202 -10.67 3.30 -8.80
CA GLY A 202 -11.66 4.24 -9.31
C GLY A 202 -13.09 3.71 -9.47
N LEU A 203 -13.38 2.47 -9.06
CA LEU A 203 -14.75 1.95 -9.05
C LEU A 203 -15.49 2.42 -7.79
N GLU A 204 -16.81 2.60 -7.92
CA GLU A 204 -17.68 2.86 -6.78
C GLU A 204 -17.62 1.73 -5.73
N PRO A 205 -17.70 2.05 -4.42
CA PRO A 205 -17.56 1.06 -3.36
C PRO A 205 -18.52 -0.13 -3.48
N ALA A 206 -19.77 0.11 -3.87
CA ALA A 206 -20.77 -0.93 -4.08
C ALA A 206 -20.39 -1.89 -5.21
N VAL A 207 -19.88 -1.35 -6.33
CA VAL A 207 -19.41 -2.13 -7.49
C VAL A 207 -18.17 -2.96 -7.14
N LYS A 208 -17.24 -2.38 -6.35
CA LYS A 208 -16.07 -3.10 -5.85
C LYS A 208 -16.49 -4.34 -5.04
N SER A 209 -17.39 -4.15 -4.08
CA SER A 209 -17.89 -5.23 -3.21
C SER A 209 -18.62 -6.30 -4.02
N GLN A 210 -19.49 -5.92 -4.94
CA GLN A 210 -20.22 -6.85 -5.81
C GLN A 210 -19.26 -7.72 -6.63
N ARG A 211 -18.31 -7.11 -7.34
CA ARG A 211 -17.36 -7.85 -8.20
C ARG A 211 -16.44 -8.75 -7.39
N GLN A 212 -15.98 -8.29 -6.24
CA GLN A 212 -15.17 -9.10 -5.33
C GLN A 212 -15.95 -10.30 -4.83
N ASN A 213 -17.21 -10.13 -4.41
CA ASN A 213 -18.06 -11.21 -3.92
C ASN A 213 -18.33 -12.25 -5.02
N SER A 214 -18.73 -11.82 -6.23
CA SER A 214 -18.96 -12.73 -7.35
C SER A 214 -17.72 -13.57 -7.68
N TRP A 215 -16.52 -12.98 -7.61
CA TRP A 215 -15.29 -13.72 -7.82
C TRP A 215 -14.96 -14.64 -6.63
N GLN A 216 -15.18 -14.21 -5.40
CA GLN A 216 -14.97 -15.03 -4.20
C GLN A 216 -15.89 -16.26 -4.18
N GLN A 217 -17.14 -16.11 -4.64
CA GLN A 217 -18.13 -17.18 -4.72
C GLN A 217 -18.00 -18.07 -5.97
N ASN A 218 -16.97 -17.84 -6.80
CA ASN A 218 -16.74 -18.54 -8.07
C ASN A 218 -17.83 -18.35 -9.15
N GLU A 219 -18.70 -17.35 -9.02
CA GLU A 219 -19.62 -16.95 -10.08
C GLU A 219 -18.86 -16.38 -11.28
N VAL A 220 -17.75 -15.71 -11.01
CA VAL A 220 -16.79 -15.22 -12.00
C VAL A 220 -15.45 -15.87 -11.73
N ARG A 221 -14.86 -16.43 -12.78
CA ARG A 221 -13.60 -17.19 -12.69
C ARG A 221 -12.36 -16.29 -12.59
N VAL A 222 -12.30 -15.22 -13.39
CA VAL A 222 -11.11 -14.39 -13.57
C VAL A 222 -11.35 -12.97 -13.05
N MET A 223 -10.51 -12.51 -12.14
CA MET A 223 -10.45 -11.13 -11.72
C MET A 223 -9.27 -10.43 -12.40
N VAL A 224 -9.55 -9.46 -13.28
CA VAL A 224 -8.51 -8.59 -13.87
C VAL A 224 -8.39 -7.34 -13.03
N ALA A 225 -7.21 -7.04 -12.51
CA ALA A 225 -7.08 -5.99 -11.53
C ALA A 225 -5.79 -5.18 -11.62
N THR A 226 -5.84 -3.95 -11.11
CA THR A 226 -4.65 -3.21 -10.74
C THR A 226 -4.19 -3.64 -9.34
N ASN A 227 -3.05 -3.13 -8.87
CA ASN A 227 -2.54 -3.33 -7.50
C ASN A 227 -3.54 -2.95 -6.39
N ALA A 228 -4.62 -2.21 -6.71
CA ALA A 228 -5.71 -1.92 -5.80
C ALA A 228 -6.49 -3.18 -5.36
N PHE A 229 -6.45 -4.26 -6.15
CA PHE A 229 -6.97 -5.57 -5.79
C PHE A 229 -5.85 -6.39 -5.18
N GLY A 230 -5.62 -6.15 -3.91
CA GLY A 230 -4.43 -6.72 -3.32
C GLY A 230 -4.60 -7.04 -1.84
N MET A 231 -4.15 -6.15 -0.99
CA MET A 231 -4.14 -6.37 0.44
C MET A 231 -5.55 -6.72 0.95
N GLY A 232 -5.64 -7.75 1.77
CA GLY A 232 -6.92 -8.19 2.35
C GLY A 232 -7.71 -9.22 1.55
N ILE A 233 -7.28 -9.61 0.36
CA ILE A 233 -7.95 -10.67 -0.38
C ILE A 233 -7.47 -12.03 0.11
N ASP A 234 -8.38 -12.76 0.71
CA ASP A 234 -8.15 -14.11 1.22
C ASP A 234 -9.09 -15.13 0.54
N LYS A 235 -8.71 -15.52 -0.67
CA LYS A 235 -9.33 -16.62 -1.41
C LYS A 235 -8.33 -17.77 -1.52
N PRO A 236 -8.55 -18.90 -0.84
CA PRO A 236 -7.55 -19.96 -0.74
C PRO A 236 -7.32 -20.73 -2.04
N ASP A 237 -8.34 -20.81 -2.88
CA ASP A 237 -8.40 -21.67 -4.08
C ASP A 237 -8.00 -20.95 -5.39
N VAL A 238 -7.26 -19.86 -5.33
CA VAL A 238 -6.69 -19.23 -6.53
C VAL A 238 -5.63 -20.13 -7.14
N ARG A 239 -5.84 -20.58 -8.38
CA ARG A 239 -4.92 -21.50 -9.07
C ARG A 239 -3.87 -20.79 -9.91
N LEU A 240 -4.19 -19.58 -10.34
CA LEU A 240 -3.34 -18.85 -11.28
C LEU A 240 -3.31 -17.35 -10.97
N VAL A 241 -2.12 -16.79 -10.94
CA VAL A 241 -1.88 -15.34 -10.96
C VAL A 241 -1.06 -15.03 -12.21
N VAL A 242 -1.55 -14.15 -13.07
CA VAL A 242 -0.85 -13.72 -14.28
C VAL A 242 -0.54 -12.24 -14.19
N HIS A 243 0.70 -11.87 -14.45
CA HIS A 243 1.11 -10.48 -14.61
C HIS A 243 1.27 -10.15 -16.09
N MET A 244 0.40 -9.30 -16.62
CA MET A 244 0.47 -8.75 -17.98
C MET A 244 1.51 -7.63 -18.08
N ASP A 245 1.71 -6.92 -16.99
CA ASP A 245 2.70 -5.85 -16.84
C ASP A 245 3.61 -6.18 -15.65
N CYS A 246 4.89 -5.79 -15.72
CA CYS A 246 5.80 -5.95 -14.58
C CYS A 246 5.35 -5.12 -13.38
N PRO A 247 5.29 -5.70 -12.19
CA PRO A 247 5.13 -4.99 -10.93
C PRO A 247 6.22 -3.94 -10.70
N ASP A 248 6.02 -3.07 -9.71
CA ASP A 248 6.94 -1.98 -9.41
C ASP A 248 8.20 -2.44 -8.67
N SER A 249 8.11 -3.56 -7.96
CA SER A 249 9.21 -4.16 -7.22
C SER A 249 9.06 -5.68 -7.13
N ILE A 250 10.13 -6.34 -6.70
CA ILE A 250 10.11 -7.80 -6.43
C ILE A 250 9.18 -8.10 -5.25
N GLU A 251 9.13 -7.24 -4.26
CA GLU A 251 8.24 -7.37 -3.09
C GLU A 251 6.77 -7.31 -3.52
N ALA A 252 6.41 -6.35 -4.37
CA ALA A 252 5.06 -6.24 -4.94
C ALA A 252 4.71 -7.49 -5.75
N TYR A 253 5.64 -7.96 -6.62
CA TYR A 253 5.46 -9.20 -7.37
C TYR A 253 5.23 -10.39 -6.45
N PHE A 254 6.04 -10.54 -5.42
CA PHE A 254 5.93 -11.65 -4.46
C PHE A 254 4.59 -11.62 -3.71
N GLN A 255 4.15 -10.45 -3.29
CA GLN A 255 2.88 -10.25 -2.59
C GLN A 255 1.67 -10.56 -3.48
N GLU A 256 1.70 -10.13 -4.75
CA GLU A 256 0.65 -10.38 -5.74
C GLU A 256 0.63 -11.87 -6.15
N ALA A 257 1.77 -12.44 -6.51
CA ALA A 257 1.93 -13.85 -6.86
C ALA A 257 1.55 -14.79 -5.70
N GLY A 258 1.89 -14.41 -4.47
CA GLY A 258 1.62 -15.15 -3.25
C GLY A 258 0.13 -15.34 -2.91
N ARG A 259 -0.78 -14.73 -3.67
CA ARG A 259 -2.24 -14.97 -3.55
C ARG A 259 -2.66 -16.32 -4.09
N ALA A 260 -1.86 -16.91 -4.99
CA ALA A 260 -2.13 -18.24 -5.52
C ALA A 260 -1.81 -19.35 -4.52
N GLY A 261 -2.64 -20.41 -4.50
CA GLY A 261 -2.38 -21.63 -3.78
C GLY A 261 -2.29 -21.54 -2.25
N ARG A 262 -3.05 -20.65 -1.63
CA ARG A 262 -3.07 -20.53 -0.15
C ARG A 262 -3.63 -21.76 0.55
N ASP A 263 -4.40 -22.59 -0.16
CA ASP A 263 -4.90 -23.87 0.31
C ASP A 263 -3.85 -25.02 0.26
N GLY A 264 -2.60 -24.71 -0.10
CA GLY A 264 -1.53 -25.69 -0.23
C GLY A 264 -1.55 -26.51 -1.52
N LYS A 265 -2.57 -26.37 -2.36
CA LYS A 265 -2.63 -27.05 -3.66
C LYS A 265 -1.78 -26.34 -4.71
N LYS A 266 -1.36 -27.09 -5.72
CA LYS A 266 -0.53 -26.59 -6.83
C LYS A 266 -1.16 -25.37 -7.48
N ALA A 267 -0.37 -24.33 -7.65
CA ALA A 267 -0.76 -23.07 -8.25
C ALA A 267 0.40 -22.46 -9.05
N TYR A 268 0.10 -21.48 -9.88
CA TYR A 268 1.06 -20.89 -10.79
C TYR A 268 1.02 -19.36 -10.71
N ALA A 269 2.20 -18.75 -10.71
CA ALA A 269 2.38 -17.32 -10.89
C ALA A 269 3.16 -17.10 -12.19
N VAL A 270 2.53 -16.51 -13.18
CA VAL A 270 3.10 -16.33 -14.51
C VAL A 270 3.29 -14.84 -14.80
N LEU A 271 4.52 -14.46 -15.12
CA LEU A 271 4.85 -13.15 -15.65
C LEU A 271 5.00 -13.23 -17.16
N LEU A 272 4.14 -12.54 -17.90
CA LEU A 272 4.27 -12.39 -19.34
C LEU A 272 5.21 -11.22 -19.65
N TRP A 273 6.26 -11.54 -20.39
CA TRP A 273 7.35 -10.62 -20.64
C TRP A 273 7.59 -10.41 -22.13
N ASN A 274 7.98 -9.19 -22.52
CA ASN A 274 8.54 -8.87 -23.83
C ASN A 274 9.50 -7.66 -23.75
N ASN A 275 10.16 -7.37 -24.87
CA ASN A 275 11.13 -6.27 -24.92
C ASN A 275 10.52 -4.87 -24.68
N SER A 276 9.22 -4.69 -24.89
CA SER A 276 8.55 -3.42 -24.56
C SER A 276 8.47 -3.20 -23.05
N ASP A 277 8.38 -4.28 -22.27
CA ASP A 277 8.34 -4.19 -20.80
C ASP A 277 9.66 -3.69 -20.24
N ARG A 278 10.79 -4.10 -20.83
CA ARG A 278 12.12 -3.59 -20.44
C ARG A 278 12.20 -2.07 -20.63
N ARG A 279 11.72 -1.57 -21.76
CA ARG A 279 11.69 -0.12 -22.03
C ARG A 279 10.77 0.62 -21.04
N LYS A 280 9.58 0.06 -20.77
CA LYS A 280 8.64 0.61 -19.79
C LYS A 280 9.23 0.62 -18.38
N LEU A 281 9.95 -0.45 -17.98
CA LEU A 281 10.63 -0.53 -16.69
C LEU A 281 11.71 0.54 -16.55
N ASN A 282 12.59 0.63 -17.54
CA ASN A 282 13.68 1.62 -17.53
C ASN A 282 13.13 3.05 -17.46
N LYS A 283 12.07 3.34 -18.23
CA LYS A 283 11.38 4.63 -18.15
C LYS A 283 10.82 4.90 -16.75
N ARG A 284 10.15 3.92 -16.13
CA ARG A 284 9.62 4.06 -14.77
C ARG A 284 10.70 4.29 -13.73
N VAL A 285 11.82 3.59 -13.83
CA VAL A 285 12.96 3.80 -12.91
C VAL A 285 13.42 5.25 -12.99
N ALA A 286 13.63 5.77 -14.20
CA ALA A 286 14.04 7.15 -14.41
C ALA A 286 12.98 8.19 -13.94
N GLU A 287 11.70 7.87 -14.09
CA GLU A 287 10.61 8.74 -13.62
C GLU A 287 10.43 8.70 -12.09
N THR A 288 10.65 7.53 -11.46
CA THR A 288 10.51 7.35 -10.01
C THR A 288 11.72 7.83 -9.23
N PHE A 289 12.90 7.67 -9.82
CA PHE A 289 14.18 8.07 -9.24
C PHE A 289 14.89 9.04 -10.19
N PRO A 290 14.40 10.28 -10.30
CA PRO A 290 15.04 11.29 -11.14
C PRO A 290 16.46 11.59 -10.63
N GLU A 291 17.32 12.02 -11.52
CA GLU A 291 18.70 12.40 -11.20
C GLU A 291 18.74 13.57 -10.22
N LYS A 292 19.80 13.64 -9.42
CA LYS A 292 19.98 14.65 -8.36
C LYS A 292 19.87 16.08 -8.92
N GLU A 293 20.42 16.29 -10.09
CA GLU A 293 20.39 17.57 -10.80
C GLU A 293 18.95 18.00 -11.12
N TYR A 294 18.12 17.07 -11.58
CA TYR A 294 16.70 17.34 -11.86
C TYR A 294 15.92 17.67 -10.58
N ILE A 295 16.21 16.96 -9.49
CA ILE A 295 15.57 17.24 -8.19
C ILE A 295 15.92 18.65 -7.69
N LYS A 296 17.17 19.07 -7.86
CA LYS A 296 17.63 20.42 -7.55
C LYS A 296 16.94 21.46 -8.43
N GLU A 297 16.84 21.21 -9.73
CA GLU A 297 16.15 22.07 -10.69
C GLU A 297 14.68 22.26 -10.29
N VAL A 298 13.96 21.19 -9.97
CA VAL A 298 12.56 21.29 -9.49
C VAL A 298 12.44 22.14 -8.22
N TYR A 299 13.38 22.03 -7.29
CA TYR A 299 13.37 22.83 -6.06
C TYR A 299 13.63 24.33 -6.36
N GLU A 300 14.59 24.64 -7.20
CA GLU A 300 14.87 26.01 -7.66
C GLU A 300 13.69 26.61 -8.40
N ASP A 301 13.08 25.83 -9.31
CA ASP A 301 11.91 26.26 -10.07
C ASP A 301 10.69 26.52 -9.18
N LEU A 302 10.52 25.75 -8.08
CA LEU A 302 9.51 26.07 -7.06
C LEU A 302 9.77 27.42 -6.41
N ALA A 303 11.03 27.73 -6.08
CA ALA A 303 11.39 29.02 -5.50
C ALA A 303 11.13 30.17 -6.49
N TYR A 304 11.43 29.97 -7.77
CA TYR A 304 11.09 30.94 -8.82
C TYR A 304 9.59 31.09 -9.03
N TYR A 305 8.86 29.98 -9.05
CA TYR A 305 7.41 29.99 -9.26
C TYR A 305 6.67 30.80 -8.22
N TYR A 306 7.12 30.72 -6.95
CA TYR A 306 6.55 31.46 -5.84
C TYR A 306 7.31 32.73 -5.48
N GLN A 307 8.29 33.15 -6.29
CA GLN A 307 9.10 34.37 -6.11
C GLN A 307 9.78 34.42 -4.74
N ILE A 308 10.29 33.29 -4.28
CA ILE A 308 10.98 33.16 -3.00
C ILE A 308 12.43 33.63 -3.13
N GLY A 309 12.81 34.64 -2.35
CA GLY A 309 14.16 35.16 -2.33
C GLY A 309 15.17 34.18 -1.71
N VAL A 310 16.45 34.36 -2.02
CA VAL A 310 17.55 33.62 -1.41
C VAL A 310 17.53 33.78 0.11
N ALA A 311 17.79 32.70 0.86
CA ALA A 311 17.75 32.63 2.32
C ALA A 311 16.37 32.94 2.97
N SER A 312 15.29 32.87 2.20
CA SER A 312 13.91 33.08 2.69
C SER A 312 13.02 31.87 2.39
N GLY A 313 11.73 31.96 2.75
CA GLY A 313 10.71 30.97 2.38
C GLY A 313 10.47 29.87 3.42
N ALA A 314 11.30 29.73 4.46
CA ALA A 314 11.06 28.77 5.51
C ALA A 314 9.70 29.02 6.22
N GLY A 315 8.84 27.99 6.27
CA GLY A 315 7.49 28.09 6.85
C GLY A 315 6.41 28.62 5.91
N TYR A 316 6.74 29.05 4.68
CA TYR A 316 5.75 29.50 3.71
C TYR A 316 4.99 28.30 3.13
N SER A 317 3.68 28.42 3.02
CA SER A 317 2.79 27.39 2.45
C SER A 317 2.03 27.95 1.27
N PHE A 318 2.01 27.20 0.18
CA PHE A 318 1.41 27.60 -1.09
C PHE A 318 0.46 26.53 -1.61
N VAL A 319 -0.58 26.95 -2.33
CA VAL A 319 -1.38 26.04 -3.17
C VAL A 319 -0.58 25.70 -4.41
N PHE A 320 -0.43 24.40 -4.69
CA PHE A 320 0.40 23.92 -5.79
C PHE A 320 -0.43 23.20 -6.86
N GLU A 321 -0.30 23.64 -8.10
CA GLU A 321 -0.91 23.05 -9.28
C GLU A 321 0.18 22.44 -10.18
N ILE A 322 0.40 21.12 -10.05
CA ILE A 322 1.48 20.43 -10.73
C ILE A 322 1.45 20.60 -12.26
N ASP A 323 0.26 20.57 -12.87
CA ASP A 323 0.13 20.71 -14.33
C ASP A 323 0.50 22.10 -14.82
N LYS A 324 0.19 23.15 -14.03
CA LYS A 324 0.55 24.52 -14.34
C LYS A 324 2.05 24.74 -14.16
N PHE A 325 2.62 24.25 -13.07
CA PHE A 325 4.06 24.29 -12.80
C PHE A 325 4.84 23.60 -13.92
N CYS A 326 4.47 22.36 -14.25
CA CYS A 326 5.15 21.59 -15.30
C CYS A 326 5.07 22.25 -16.67
N ARG A 327 3.94 22.91 -17.00
CA ARG A 327 3.84 23.68 -18.25
C ARG A 327 4.75 24.89 -18.25
N THR A 328 4.89 25.59 -17.12
CA THR A 328 5.72 26.79 -16.99
C THR A 328 7.21 26.47 -17.17
N PHE A 329 7.70 25.40 -16.53
CA PHE A 329 9.12 25.04 -16.51
C PHE A 329 9.47 23.89 -17.45
N LYS A 330 8.53 23.39 -18.25
CA LYS A 330 8.68 22.27 -19.20
C LYS A 330 9.08 20.94 -18.54
N HIS A 331 8.59 20.71 -17.33
CA HIS A 331 8.76 19.46 -16.62
C HIS A 331 7.69 18.42 -16.98
N PHE A 332 7.98 17.15 -16.68
CA PHE A 332 7.01 16.06 -16.79
C PHE A 332 6.33 15.79 -15.43
N PRO A 333 4.98 15.80 -15.35
CA PRO A 333 4.26 15.72 -14.08
C PRO A 333 4.65 14.53 -13.20
N VAL A 334 4.85 13.34 -13.78
CA VAL A 334 5.22 12.12 -13.03
C VAL A 334 6.60 12.27 -12.38
N GLN A 335 7.58 12.73 -13.14
CA GLN A 335 8.95 12.90 -12.66
C GLN A 335 9.05 14.05 -11.63
N THR A 336 8.30 15.13 -11.86
CA THR A 336 8.19 16.25 -10.90
C THR A 336 7.57 15.79 -9.59
N HIS A 337 6.49 15.01 -9.65
CA HIS A 337 5.87 14.44 -8.46
C HIS A 337 6.86 13.58 -7.66
N SER A 338 7.63 12.74 -8.33
CA SER A 338 8.68 11.93 -7.69
C SER A 338 9.78 12.79 -7.05
N ALA A 339 10.21 13.86 -7.74
CA ALA A 339 11.19 14.82 -7.19
C ALA A 339 10.66 15.51 -5.93
N LEU A 340 9.39 15.96 -5.93
CA LEU A 340 8.74 16.56 -4.76
C LEU A 340 8.65 15.59 -3.57
N GLN A 341 8.31 14.34 -3.82
CA GLN A 341 8.31 13.31 -2.77
C GLN A 341 9.70 13.05 -2.20
N ILE A 342 10.74 13.07 -3.02
CA ILE A 342 12.13 12.92 -2.57
C ILE A 342 12.54 14.13 -1.72
N LEU A 343 12.23 15.34 -2.16
CA LEU A 343 12.49 16.57 -1.39
C LEU A 343 11.74 16.59 -0.06
N GLU A 344 10.52 16.07 -0.01
CA GLU A 344 9.76 15.93 1.24
C GLU A 344 10.43 14.93 2.20
N ARG A 345 10.81 13.74 1.70
CA ARG A 345 11.51 12.71 2.50
C ARG A 345 12.85 13.21 3.01
N ALA A 346 13.56 14.01 2.22
CA ALA A 346 14.81 14.64 2.60
C ALA A 346 14.62 15.84 3.57
N GLY A 347 13.37 16.26 3.81
CA GLY A 347 13.04 17.32 4.76
C GLY A 347 13.14 18.74 4.24
N TYR A 348 13.28 18.95 2.92
CA TYR A 348 13.38 20.28 2.31
C TYR A 348 12.04 20.98 2.16
N ILE A 349 10.99 20.21 1.89
CA ILE A 349 9.62 20.69 1.76
C ILE A 349 8.66 19.81 2.56
N HIS A 350 7.43 20.28 2.73
CA HIS A 350 6.27 19.46 3.03
C HIS A 350 5.35 19.49 1.81
N TYR A 351 5.03 18.33 1.25
CA TYR A 351 4.23 18.20 0.04
C TYR A 351 3.02 17.31 0.34
N GLU A 352 1.84 17.92 0.42
CA GLU A 352 0.59 17.23 0.70
C GLU A 352 -0.28 17.19 -0.54
N MET A 353 -0.70 16.01 -0.95
CA MET A 353 -1.67 15.79 -2.02
C MET A 353 -3.00 15.38 -1.40
N ASP A 354 -3.95 16.32 -1.34
CA ASP A 354 -5.32 16.01 -0.98
C ASP A 354 -6.10 15.68 -2.25
N PRO A 355 -6.75 14.50 -2.36
CA PRO A 355 -7.57 14.15 -3.51
C PRO A 355 -8.78 15.08 -3.73
N GLU A 356 -9.24 15.76 -2.68
CA GLU A 356 -10.39 16.67 -2.70
C GLU A 356 -9.99 18.17 -2.62
N ALA A 357 -8.73 18.44 -2.27
CA ALA A 357 -8.18 19.78 -2.19
C ALA A 357 -6.99 19.96 -3.15
N ARG A 358 -6.66 21.22 -3.46
CA ARG A 358 -5.44 21.53 -4.22
C ARG A 358 -4.22 21.13 -3.43
N ALA A 359 -3.23 20.52 -4.10
CA ALA A 359 -1.95 20.16 -3.48
C ALA A 359 -1.29 21.41 -2.85
N ARG A 360 -0.57 21.21 -1.74
CA ARG A 360 0.16 22.27 -1.04
C ARG A 360 1.64 21.91 -0.95
N VAL A 361 2.48 22.91 -1.07
CA VAL A 361 3.92 22.82 -0.83
C VAL A 361 4.32 23.83 0.23
N MET A 362 5.07 23.39 1.22
CA MET A 362 5.65 24.23 2.26
C MET A 362 7.16 24.01 2.31
N PHE A 363 7.93 25.08 2.24
CA PHE A 363 9.38 25.02 2.37
C PHE A 363 9.76 24.88 3.85
N LYS A 364 10.51 23.84 4.18
CA LYS A 364 11.03 23.60 5.54
C LYS A 364 12.39 24.26 5.78
N LEU A 365 13.16 24.42 4.72
CA LEU A 365 14.50 24.98 4.75
C LEU A 365 14.59 26.20 3.83
N GLY A 366 15.56 27.05 4.08
CA GLY A 366 15.88 28.20 3.21
C GLY A 366 16.49 27.73 1.89
N ARG A 367 16.35 28.53 0.83
CA ARG A 367 16.84 28.22 -0.51
C ARG A 367 18.34 27.83 -0.56
N ASN A 368 19.17 28.42 0.32
CA ASN A 368 20.60 28.14 0.38
C ASN A 368 20.96 26.75 0.91
N ASP A 369 20.04 26.09 1.62
CA ASP A 369 20.30 24.77 2.19
C ASP A 369 20.28 23.66 1.13
N LEU A 370 19.83 23.97 -0.09
CA LEU A 370 19.87 23.06 -1.23
C LEU A 370 21.29 22.57 -1.58
N TYR A 371 22.29 23.41 -1.37
CA TYR A 371 23.68 23.06 -1.67
C TYR A 371 24.30 22.04 -0.70
N ARG A 372 23.59 21.73 0.38
CA ARG A 372 23.96 20.70 1.37
C ARG A 372 23.33 19.34 1.10
N LEU A 373 22.64 19.19 -0.04
CA LEU A 373 22.09 17.92 -0.52
C LEU A 373 23.25 17.02 -1.00
N ASP A 374 23.66 16.07 -0.11
CA ASP A 374 24.61 15.02 -0.42
C ASP A 374 23.94 13.75 -0.99
#